data_5bee2ef46182d04efad326aa8f2e53bd
#
_entry.id   5bee2ef46182d04efad326aa8f2e53bd
#
_cell.length_a   1.000
_cell.length_b   1.000
_cell.length_c   1.000
_cell.angle_alpha   90.00
_cell.angle_beta   90.00
_cell.angle_gamma   90.00
#
_symmetry.space_group_name_H-M   'P 1'
#
loop_
_entity.id
_entity.type
_entity.pdbx_description
1 polymer ?
#
loop_
_entity_poly.entity_id
_entity_poly.type
_entity_poly.pdbx_seq_one_letter_code
_entity_poly.pdbx_strand_id
1 'polypeptide(L)'
;AIDGDGCFQMTNQELATCAINDIPIKVALINNGNLGMVRQWQTLFYNERYSNTNLQTNRIPDFVKLAEAYGCYGLRCDSIEQVDATIEKAMGINDAPVVIDFVVHPDAMVWPMVAAGTSNDDIMVARAMAPDWGDH
;
A
#
# COMPACT_ATOMS: atom_id res chain seq x y z
N ALA A 1 9.32 -3.14 -7.67
CA ALA A 1 8.28 -2.11 -7.54
C ALA A 1 7.74 -2.10 -6.11
N ILE A 2 7.43 -0.92 -5.58
CA ILE A 2 6.76 -0.77 -4.29
C ILE A 2 5.46 -0.02 -4.56
N ASP A 3 4.32 -0.57 -4.13
CA ASP A 3 3.01 -0.01 -4.44
C ASP A 3 2.03 -0.24 -3.28
N GLY A 4 0.98 0.58 -3.19
CA GLY A 4 -0.11 0.39 -2.25
C GLY A 4 -1.21 -0.51 -2.80
N ASP A 5 -1.99 -1.14 -1.92
CA ASP A 5 -3.08 -2.04 -2.29
C ASP A 5 -4.16 -1.38 -3.17
N GLY A 6 -4.46 -0.11 -2.94
CA GLY A 6 -5.38 0.66 -3.78
C GLY A 6 -4.84 0.97 -5.17
N CYS A 7 -3.59 1.41 -5.28
CA CYS A 7 -2.93 1.71 -6.56
C CYS A 7 -2.69 0.45 -7.38
N PHE A 8 -2.23 -0.61 -6.76
CA PHE A 8 -1.97 -1.90 -7.40
C PHE A 8 -3.23 -2.44 -8.11
N GLN A 9 -4.41 -2.30 -7.52
CA GLN A 9 -5.65 -2.75 -8.12
C GLN A 9 -6.02 -2.03 -9.43
N MET A 10 -5.42 -0.87 -9.71
CA MET A 10 -5.72 -0.11 -10.94
C MET A 10 -5.03 -0.69 -12.17
N THR A 11 -3.88 -1.36 -12.00
CA THR A 11 -3.02 -1.83 -13.12
C THR A 11 -2.47 -3.23 -12.92
N ASN A 12 -2.98 -4.02 -11.98
CA ASN A 12 -2.46 -5.37 -11.68
C ASN A 12 -2.57 -6.35 -12.87
N GLN A 13 -3.41 -6.06 -13.86
CA GLN A 13 -3.54 -6.89 -15.07
C GLN A 13 -2.25 -7.00 -15.87
N GLU A 14 -1.30 -6.07 -15.70
CA GLU A 14 0.02 -6.13 -16.34
C GLU A 14 0.88 -7.28 -15.81
N LEU A 15 0.50 -7.88 -14.70
CA LEU A 15 1.13 -9.14 -14.23
C LEU A 15 1.00 -10.26 -15.27
N ALA A 16 -0.08 -10.30 -16.04
CA ALA A 16 -0.24 -11.26 -17.12
C ALA A 16 0.86 -11.11 -18.17
N THR A 17 1.18 -9.87 -18.55
CA THR A 17 2.28 -9.57 -19.48
C THR A 17 3.62 -10.04 -18.92
N CYS A 18 3.86 -9.76 -17.63
CA CYS A 18 5.10 -10.18 -16.99
C CYS A 18 5.21 -11.71 -16.89
N ALA A 19 4.12 -12.40 -16.56
CA ALA A 19 4.12 -13.85 -16.43
C ALA A 19 4.33 -14.55 -17.79
N ILE A 20 3.65 -14.09 -18.85
CA ILE A 20 3.76 -14.68 -20.21
C ILE A 20 5.16 -14.51 -20.80
N ASN A 21 5.87 -13.44 -20.42
CA ASN A 21 7.19 -13.12 -20.96
C ASN A 21 8.34 -13.44 -19.99
N ASP A 22 8.09 -14.19 -18.92
CA ASP A 22 9.08 -14.58 -17.91
C ASP A 22 9.86 -13.39 -17.34
N ILE A 23 9.17 -12.26 -17.11
CA ILE A 23 9.77 -11.04 -16.56
C ILE A 23 9.74 -11.12 -15.03
N PRO A 24 10.87 -11.37 -14.34
CA PRO A 24 10.88 -11.72 -12.92
C PRO A 24 10.84 -10.49 -12.01
N ILE A 25 9.88 -9.58 -12.21
CA ILE A 25 9.70 -8.43 -11.33
C ILE A 25 9.32 -8.85 -9.91
N LYS A 26 9.66 -8.02 -8.95
CA LYS A 26 9.24 -8.17 -7.56
C LYS A 26 8.36 -6.97 -7.20
N VAL A 27 7.15 -7.24 -6.79
CA VAL A 27 6.21 -6.22 -6.33
C VAL A 27 6.06 -6.34 -4.82
N ALA A 28 6.51 -5.33 -4.10
CA ALA A 28 6.23 -5.17 -2.68
C ALA A 28 4.91 -4.40 -2.54
N LEU A 29 3.83 -5.10 -2.24
CA LEU A 29 2.52 -4.54 -2.06
C LEU A 29 2.33 -4.14 -0.60
N ILE A 30 2.27 -2.85 -0.32
CA ILE A 30 2.05 -2.32 1.03
C ILE A 30 0.54 -2.24 1.28
N ASN A 31 0.02 -3.27 1.95
CA ASN A 31 -1.42 -3.46 2.13
C ASN A 31 -1.86 -2.96 3.50
N ASN A 32 -2.38 -1.73 3.55
CA ASN A 32 -3.01 -1.18 4.74
C ASN A 32 -4.55 -1.25 4.69
N GLY A 33 -5.12 -1.80 3.61
CA GLY A 33 -6.56 -1.90 3.41
C GLY A 33 -7.28 -0.56 3.25
N ASN A 34 -6.56 0.49 2.89
CA ASN A 34 -7.10 1.84 2.74
C ASN A 34 -6.46 2.58 1.57
N LEU A 35 -7.15 3.58 1.05
CA LEU A 35 -6.52 4.65 0.28
C LEU A 35 -5.79 5.56 1.28
N GLY A 36 -4.57 5.16 1.67
CA GLY A 36 -3.89 5.61 2.89
C GLY A 36 -3.70 7.13 2.96
N MET A 37 -3.20 7.76 1.90
CA MET A 37 -2.98 9.20 1.89
C MET A 37 -4.31 9.97 1.95
N VAL A 38 -5.34 9.52 1.22
CA VAL A 38 -6.67 10.16 1.25
C VAL A 38 -7.28 10.04 2.65
N ARG A 39 -7.17 8.86 3.28
CA ARG A 39 -7.61 8.65 4.66
C ARG A 39 -6.85 9.53 5.65
N GLN A 40 -5.53 9.69 5.48
CA GLN A 40 -4.71 10.58 6.31
C GLN A 40 -5.21 12.01 6.24
N TRP A 41 -5.54 12.51 5.06
CA TRP A 41 -6.12 13.85 4.88
C TRP A 41 -7.48 13.98 5.56
N GLN A 42 -8.34 12.98 5.44
CA GLN A 42 -9.64 12.98 6.13
C GLN A 42 -9.47 12.97 7.65
N THR A 43 -8.46 12.27 8.16
CA THR A 43 -8.13 12.27 9.58
C THR A 43 -7.63 13.62 10.07
N LEU A 44 -6.74 14.27 9.29
CA LEU A 44 -6.05 15.48 9.74
C LEU A 44 -6.87 16.76 9.52
N PHE A 45 -7.63 16.82 8.42
CA PHE A 45 -8.20 18.09 7.96
C PHE A 45 -9.72 18.08 7.80
N TYR A 46 -10.38 16.92 7.94
CA TYR A 46 -11.82 16.79 7.74
C TYR A 46 -12.54 16.15 8.93
N ASN A 47 -12.03 16.35 10.14
CA ASN A 47 -12.65 15.88 11.40
C ASN A 47 -12.99 14.37 11.36
N GLU A 48 -12.12 13.55 10.79
CA GLU A 48 -12.31 12.10 10.65
C GLU A 48 -13.58 11.71 9.85
N ARG A 49 -14.09 12.60 9.01
CA ARG A 49 -15.21 12.29 8.12
C ARG A 49 -14.74 11.43 6.96
N TYR A 50 -14.64 10.12 7.21
CA TYR A 50 -14.17 9.15 6.24
C TYR A 50 -15.23 8.87 5.17
N SER A 51 -14.81 8.92 3.90
CA SER A 51 -15.66 8.61 2.77
C SER A 51 -14.85 7.87 1.69
N ASN A 52 -15.32 6.66 1.34
CA ASN A 52 -14.80 5.85 0.24
C ASN A 52 -13.28 5.55 0.29
N THR A 53 -12.66 5.55 1.48
CA THR A 53 -11.24 5.29 1.66
C THR A 53 -10.92 3.93 2.24
N ASN A 54 -11.89 3.30 2.92
CA ASN A 54 -11.74 1.98 3.49
C ASN A 54 -11.91 0.90 2.42
N LEU A 55 -10.84 0.16 2.14
CA LEU A 55 -10.83 -0.98 1.23
C LEU A 55 -11.05 -2.32 1.95
N GLN A 56 -11.04 -2.33 3.29
CA GLN A 56 -11.26 -3.51 4.15
C GLN A 56 -12.74 -3.88 4.17
N THR A 57 -13.23 -4.39 3.07
CA THR A 57 -14.58 -4.98 2.98
C THR A 57 -14.47 -6.50 3.02
N ASN A 58 -15.57 -7.19 3.30
CA ASN A 58 -15.62 -8.67 3.27
C ASN A 58 -15.32 -9.26 1.88
N ARG A 59 -15.00 -8.41 0.91
CA ARG A 59 -14.77 -8.77 -0.50
C ARG A 59 -13.49 -8.16 -1.06
N ILE A 60 -12.53 -7.81 -0.21
CA ILE A 60 -11.21 -7.39 -0.68
C ILE A 60 -10.51 -8.57 -1.38
N PRO A 61 -9.79 -8.35 -2.49
CA PRO A 61 -9.04 -9.41 -3.12
C PRO A 61 -7.99 -10.00 -2.18
N ASP A 62 -7.84 -11.32 -2.20
CA ASP A 62 -6.65 -11.97 -1.68
C ASP A 62 -5.53 -11.80 -2.70
N PHE A 63 -4.58 -10.92 -2.41
CA PHE A 63 -3.52 -10.56 -3.37
C PHE A 63 -2.55 -11.71 -3.66
N VAL A 64 -2.39 -12.65 -2.74
CA VAL A 64 -1.61 -13.88 -2.99
C VAL A 64 -2.30 -14.72 -4.06
N LYS A 65 -3.59 -15.01 -3.88
CA LYS A 65 -4.38 -15.76 -4.86
C LYS A 65 -4.52 -15.03 -6.19
N LEU A 66 -4.61 -13.69 -6.15
CA LEU A 66 -4.65 -12.88 -7.36
C LEU A 66 -3.35 -13.01 -8.17
N ALA A 67 -2.20 -12.94 -7.49
CA ALA A 67 -0.90 -13.17 -8.13
C ALA A 67 -0.80 -14.56 -8.74
N GLU A 68 -1.20 -15.60 -8.00
CA GLU A 68 -1.23 -16.98 -8.46
C GLU A 68 -2.14 -17.17 -9.70
N ALA A 69 -3.30 -16.51 -9.71
CA ALA A 69 -4.23 -16.53 -10.85
C ALA A 69 -3.63 -15.92 -12.12
N TYR A 70 -2.68 -14.98 -12.00
CA TYR A 70 -1.91 -14.44 -13.12
C TYR A 70 -0.67 -15.26 -13.50
N GLY A 71 -0.42 -16.39 -12.82
CA GLY A 71 0.79 -17.21 -13.05
C GLY A 71 2.05 -16.64 -12.36
N CYS A 72 1.88 -15.80 -11.39
CA CYS A 72 2.96 -15.23 -10.57
C CYS A 72 3.09 -15.99 -9.25
N TYR A 73 4.22 -15.83 -8.57
CA TYR A 73 4.33 -16.26 -7.17
C TYR A 73 3.69 -15.24 -6.24
N GLY A 74 2.84 -15.70 -5.34
CA GLY A 74 2.25 -14.90 -4.27
C GLY A 74 2.89 -15.22 -2.92
N LEU A 75 3.35 -14.21 -2.20
CA LEU A 75 3.86 -14.34 -0.83
C LEU A 75 3.09 -13.40 0.09
N ARG A 76 2.95 -13.78 1.36
CA ARG A 76 2.37 -12.91 2.40
C ARG A 76 3.38 -12.71 3.52
N CYS A 77 3.47 -11.48 4.00
CA CYS A 77 4.24 -11.08 5.16
C CYS A 77 3.33 -10.25 6.08
N ASP A 78 2.99 -10.79 7.23
CA ASP A 78 2.06 -10.18 8.20
C ASP A 78 2.70 -9.89 9.57
N SER A 79 4.01 -10.10 9.67
CA SER A 79 4.78 -9.73 10.86
C SER A 79 6.18 -9.21 10.50
N ILE A 80 6.75 -8.38 11.37
CA ILE A 80 8.06 -7.76 11.14
C ILE A 80 9.19 -8.79 11.11
N GLU A 81 9.05 -9.88 11.85
CA GLU A 81 10.04 -10.96 11.94
C GLU A 81 10.17 -11.74 10.63
N GLN A 82 9.14 -11.68 9.79
CA GLN A 82 9.10 -12.39 8.50
C GLN A 82 9.68 -11.56 7.35
N VAL A 83 9.90 -10.25 7.53
CA VAL A 83 10.24 -9.33 6.44
C VAL A 83 11.49 -9.79 5.70
N ASP A 84 12.60 -9.97 6.39
CA ASP A 84 13.88 -10.32 5.78
C ASP A 84 13.80 -11.65 5.04
N ALA A 85 13.27 -12.69 5.68
CA ALA A 85 13.11 -14.01 5.08
C ALA A 85 12.19 -14.00 3.85
N THR A 86 11.13 -13.18 3.89
CA THR A 86 10.19 -13.04 2.75
C THR A 86 10.84 -12.34 1.58
N ILE A 87 11.62 -11.29 1.84
CA ILE A 87 12.38 -10.58 0.80
C ILE A 87 13.43 -11.51 0.18
N GLU A 88 14.21 -12.21 1.00
CA GLU A 88 15.22 -13.18 0.51
C GLU A 88 14.59 -14.26 -0.37
N LYS A 89 13.46 -14.82 0.08
CA LYS A 89 12.70 -15.80 -0.70
C LYS A 89 12.24 -15.24 -2.05
N ALA A 90 11.67 -14.02 -2.05
CA ALA A 90 11.22 -13.38 -3.28
C ALA A 90 12.37 -13.09 -4.25
N MET A 91 13.51 -12.62 -3.74
CA MET A 91 14.69 -12.32 -4.55
C MET A 91 15.35 -13.57 -5.10
N GLY A 92 15.17 -14.73 -4.49
CA GLY A 92 15.63 -16.02 -4.99
C GLY A 92 14.81 -16.58 -6.17
N ILE A 93 13.60 -16.11 -6.40
CA ILE A 93 12.72 -16.53 -7.50
C ILE A 93 13.05 -15.70 -8.74
N ASN A 94 13.54 -16.31 -9.82
CA ASN A 94 13.99 -15.59 -11.01
C ASN A 94 13.36 -16.11 -12.33
N ASP A 95 12.39 -16.97 -12.23
CA ASP A 95 11.69 -17.60 -13.35
C ASP A 95 10.29 -17.01 -13.60
N ALA A 96 9.76 -16.24 -12.66
CA ALA A 96 8.45 -15.58 -12.80
C ALA A 96 8.33 -14.33 -11.92
N PRO A 97 7.31 -13.48 -12.13
CA PRO A 97 6.99 -12.37 -11.27
C PRO A 97 6.64 -12.85 -9.85
N VAL A 98 6.95 -12.01 -8.85
CA VAL A 98 6.58 -12.27 -7.46
C VAL A 98 5.81 -11.06 -6.92
N VAL A 99 4.66 -11.29 -6.32
CA VAL A 99 3.91 -10.29 -5.54
C VAL A 99 4.01 -10.65 -4.06
N ILE A 100 4.46 -9.72 -3.25
CA ILE A 100 4.56 -9.88 -1.80
C ILE A 100 3.52 -8.97 -1.15
N ASP A 101 2.51 -9.56 -0.52
CA ASP A 101 1.49 -8.86 0.25
C ASP A 101 2.03 -8.57 1.66
N PHE A 102 2.61 -7.39 1.86
CA PHE A 102 3.02 -6.89 3.17
C PHE A 102 1.82 -6.27 3.88
N VAL A 103 1.25 -7.00 4.82
CA VAL A 103 0.12 -6.52 5.63
C VAL A 103 0.63 -5.56 6.68
N VAL A 104 0.24 -4.29 6.58
CA VAL A 104 0.68 -3.23 7.49
C VAL A 104 -0.49 -2.63 8.26
N HIS A 105 -0.17 -1.87 9.32
CA HIS A 105 -1.19 -1.30 10.18
C HIS A 105 -2.07 -0.28 9.41
N PRO A 106 -3.41 -0.39 9.47
CA PRO A 106 -4.32 0.43 8.68
C PRO A 106 -4.28 1.93 9.03
N ASP A 107 -3.85 2.27 10.25
CA ASP A 107 -3.80 3.65 10.75
C ASP A 107 -2.40 4.27 10.65
N ALA A 108 -1.44 3.59 10.04
CA ALA A 108 -0.11 4.17 9.81
C ALA A 108 -0.22 5.39 8.91
N MET A 109 0.42 6.50 9.35
CA MET A 109 0.46 7.76 8.62
C MET A 109 1.85 8.02 8.07
N VAL A 110 1.90 8.76 6.97
CA VAL A 110 3.17 9.17 6.35
C VAL A 110 3.65 10.48 6.98
N TRP A 111 4.82 10.45 7.57
CA TRP A 111 5.51 11.60 8.15
C TRP A 111 6.96 11.64 7.65
N PRO A 112 7.58 12.82 7.48
CA PRO A 112 7.00 14.15 7.60
C PRO A 112 6.04 14.51 6.47
N MET A 113 5.18 15.51 6.67
CA MET A 113 4.17 15.96 5.71
C MET A 113 4.09 17.49 5.70
N VAL A 114 3.84 18.08 4.53
CA VAL A 114 3.53 19.50 4.33
C VAL A 114 2.06 19.60 3.92
N ALA A 115 1.25 20.32 4.70
CA ALA A 115 -0.16 20.52 4.38
C ALA A 115 -0.33 21.40 3.14
N ALA A 116 -1.40 21.18 2.37
CA ALA A 116 -1.72 22.03 1.22
C ALA A 116 -1.91 23.49 1.68
N GLY A 117 -1.32 24.42 0.91
CA GLY A 117 -1.40 25.86 1.21
C GLY A 117 -0.43 26.36 2.28
N THR A 118 0.44 25.49 2.83
CA THR A 118 1.49 25.88 3.77
C THR A 118 2.87 25.91 3.09
N SER A 119 3.86 26.53 3.75
CA SER A 119 5.26 26.55 3.32
C SER A 119 5.95 25.21 3.60
N ASN A 120 7.01 24.88 2.86
CA ASN A 120 7.90 23.78 3.18
C ASN A 120 8.61 23.96 4.54
N ASP A 121 8.64 25.17 5.07
CA ASP A 121 9.16 25.44 6.42
C ASP A 121 8.15 25.03 7.52
N ASP A 122 6.88 24.84 7.16
CA ASP A 122 5.79 24.43 8.06
C ASP A 122 5.58 22.89 8.04
N ILE A 123 6.67 22.14 8.07
CA ILE A 123 6.64 20.69 8.00
C ILE A 123 6.04 20.06 9.25
N MET A 124 5.07 19.18 9.08
CA MET A 124 4.44 18.43 10.16
C MET A 124 5.14 17.08 10.33
N VAL A 125 5.41 16.71 11.57
CA VAL A 125 6.00 15.41 11.93
C VAL A 125 5.09 14.55 12.80
N ALA A 126 3.94 15.10 13.20
CA ALA A 126 2.94 14.38 13.99
C ALA A 126 1.54 14.98 13.78
N ARG A 127 0.52 14.18 14.06
CA ARG A 127 -0.90 14.56 13.94
C ARG A 127 -1.25 15.85 14.68
N ALA A 128 -0.69 16.05 15.88
CA ALA A 128 -0.96 17.23 16.71
C ALA A 128 -0.51 18.56 16.09
N MET A 129 0.26 18.54 15.02
CA MET A 129 0.72 19.71 14.27
C MET A 129 -0.18 20.07 13.08
N ALA A 130 -1.24 19.28 12.82
CA ALA A 130 -2.15 19.59 11.72
C ALA A 130 -2.84 20.94 11.97
N PRO A 131 -2.91 21.82 10.94
CA PRO A 131 -3.64 23.08 11.09
C PRO A 131 -5.13 22.81 11.29
N ASP A 132 -5.76 23.62 12.13
CA ASP A 132 -7.22 23.63 12.26
C ASP A 132 -7.79 24.51 11.14
N TRP A 133 -8.46 23.89 10.18
CA TRP A 133 -9.09 24.60 9.06
C TRP A 133 -10.54 24.98 9.32
N GLY A 134 -11.02 24.76 10.55
CA GLY A 134 -12.39 25.02 10.95
C GLY A 134 -13.41 24.05 10.34
N ASP A 135 -14.67 24.24 10.69
CA ASP A 135 -15.77 23.45 10.10
C ASP A 135 -16.12 23.98 8.72
N HIS A 136 -15.78 23.25 7.67
CA HIS A 136 -16.22 23.45 6.29
C HIS A 136 -17.35 22.50 5.91
#